data_b48d71ebc159d927c39a2a09e4699a8e
#
_entry.id   b48d71ebc159d927c39a2a09e4699a8e
#
_cell.length_a   1.000
_cell.length_b   1.000
_cell.length_c   1.000
_cell.angle_alpha   90.00
_cell.angle_beta   90.00
_cell.angle_gamma   90.00
#
_symmetry.space_group_name_H-M   'P 1'
#
loop_
_entity.id
_entity.type
_entity.pdbx_description
1 polymer ?
#
loop_
_entity_poly.entity_id
_entity_poly.type
_entity_poly.pdbx_seq_one_letter_code
_entity_poly.pdbx_strand_id
1 'polypeptide(L)'
;MTHAIELKRVYEPADKADGARILVDRLWPRGVSKEEAALDAWLKDLSPSTELREWFGHDPEKWTEFRRRYFAELEGEAETAALAELRGWVRKGRGTLLYAAHDEAHNNAVALRDYLQR
;
A
#
# COMPACT_ATOMS: atom_id res chain seq x y z
N MET A 1 -10.41 -16.63 8.60
CA MET A 1 -10.12 -16.59 7.18
C MET A 1 -9.83 -15.16 6.74
N THR A 2 -8.76 -14.93 5.97
CA THR A 2 -8.39 -13.62 5.49
C THR A 2 -9.21 -13.27 4.25
N HIS A 3 -9.78 -12.07 4.21
CA HIS A 3 -10.52 -11.59 3.05
C HIS A 3 -9.58 -11.16 1.93
N ALA A 4 -10.11 -11.01 0.72
CA ALA A 4 -9.32 -10.58 -0.42
C ALA A 4 -8.76 -9.17 -0.20
N ILE A 5 -7.55 -8.94 -0.71
CA ILE A 5 -6.91 -7.62 -0.69
C ILE A 5 -6.91 -7.10 -2.12
N GLU A 6 -7.59 -5.99 -2.31
CA GLU A 6 -7.67 -5.33 -3.61
C GLU A 6 -6.70 -4.16 -3.69
N LEU A 7 -6.41 -3.72 -4.90
CA LEU A 7 -5.55 -2.57 -5.15
C LEU A 7 -6.33 -1.54 -5.96
N LYS A 8 -6.12 -0.25 -5.67
CA LYS A 8 -6.82 0.81 -6.38
C LYS A 8 -6.02 2.10 -6.29
N ARG A 9 -5.97 2.84 -7.38
CA ARG A 9 -5.37 4.18 -7.31
C ARG A 9 -6.29 5.08 -6.47
N VAL A 10 -5.68 5.87 -5.59
CA VAL A 10 -6.44 6.75 -4.70
C VAL A 10 -7.24 7.81 -5.47
N TYR A 11 -6.91 8.04 -6.75
CA TYR A 11 -7.60 9.00 -7.60
C TYR A 11 -8.90 8.46 -8.19
N GLU A 12 -9.14 7.16 -8.10
CA GLU A 12 -10.39 6.57 -8.56
C GLU A 12 -11.47 6.77 -7.49
N PRO A 13 -12.74 6.96 -7.89
CA PRO A 13 -13.82 7.21 -6.93
C PRO A 13 -13.95 6.10 -5.90
N ALA A 14 -14.26 6.49 -4.66
CA ALA A 14 -14.52 5.53 -3.60
C ALA A 14 -15.81 4.74 -3.92
N ASP A 15 -15.80 3.47 -3.53
CA ASP A 15 -16.90 2.55 -3.77
C ASP A 15 -17.11 1.68 -2.53
N LYS A 16 -18.35 1.33 -2.24
CA LYS A 16 -18.65 0.44 -1.12
C LYS A 16 -17.97 -0.91 -1.25
N ALA A 17 -17.77 -1.38 -2.47
CA ALA A 17 -17.08 -2.64 -2.72
C ALA A 17 -15.61 -2.61 -2.31
N ASP A 18 -15.02 -1.43 -2.08
CA ASP A 18 -13.63 -1.31 -1.63
C ASP A 18 -13.42 -1.90 -0.23
N GLY A 19 -14.47 -1.95 0.59
CA GLY A 19 -14.31 -2.37 1.98
C GLY A 19 -13.47 -1.35 2.75
N ALA A 20 -12.53 -1.81 3.58
CA ALA A 20 -11.63 -0.91 4.29
C ALA A 20 -10.67 -0.24 3.30
N ARG A 21 -10.63 1.08 3.30
CA ARG A 21 -9.78 1.86 2.39
C ARG A 21 -8.52 2.30 3.13
N ILE A 22 -7.38 1.77 2.72
CA ILE A 22 -6.12 1.91 3.46
C ILE A 22 -5.04 2.50 2.55
N LEU A 23 -4.60 3.72 2.84
CA LEU A 23 -3.51 4.35 2.08
C LEU A 23 -2.18 3.83 2.60
N VAL A 24 -1.33 3.37 1.69
CA VAL A 24 -0.02 2.79 2.03
C VAL A 24 1.16 3.59 1.46
N ASP A 25 0.91 4.81 1.03
CA ASP A 25 1.95 5.75 0.61
C ASP A 25 2.40 6.60 1.81
N ARG A 26 3.62 7.12 1.73
CA ARG A 26 4.17 7.97 2.79
C ARG A 26 3.57 9.37 2.78
N LEU A 27 3.29 9.89 1.59
CA LEU A 27 2.79 11.26 1.42
C LEU A 27 1.32 11.26 1.05
N TRP A 28 0.61 12.32 1.47
CA TRP A 28 -0.78 12.51 1.09
C TRP A 28 -0.86 12.73 -0.44
N PRO A 29 -1.80 12.08 -1.13
CA PRO A 29 -1.90 12.24 -2.58
C PRO A 29 -2.28 13.66 -2.97
N ARG A 30 -1.56 14.19 -3.95
CA ARG A 30 -1.76 15.58 -4.41
C ARG A 30 -3.15 15.74 -5.01
N GLY A 31 -3.84 16.79 -4.57
CA GLY A 31 -5.14 17.17 -5.14
C GLY A 31 -6.33 16.33 -4.66
N VAL A 32 -6.15 15.47 -3.68
CA VAL A 32 -7.24 14.64 -3.15
C VAL A 32 -7.65 15.17 -1.78
N SER A 33 -8.95 15.44 -1.60
CA SER A 33 -9.47 15.85 -0.31
C SER A 33 -9.65 14.65 0.61
N LYS A 34 -9.81 14.90 1.91
CA LYS A 34 -10.09 13.83 2.86
C LYS A 34 -11.39 13.10 2.54
N GLU A 35 -12.39 13.86 2.10
CA GLU A 35 -13.69 13.31 1.72
C GLU A 35 -13.58 12.40 0.51
N GLU A 36 -12.79 12.82 -0.49
CA GLU A 36 -12.59 12.01 -1.69
C GLU A 36 -11.80 10.75 -1.40
N ALA A 37 -10.76 10.86 -0.55
CA ALA A 37 -9.95 9.69 -0.19
C ALA A 37 -10.75 8.69 0.63
N ALA A 38 -11.64 9.17 1.49
CA ALA A 38 -12.52 8.34 2.32
C ALA A 38 -11.75 7.20 2.99
N LEU A 39 -10.65 7.52 3.67
CA LEU A 39 -9.77 6.51 4.27
C LEU A 39 -10.33 5.97 5.57
N ASP A 40 -10.16 4.67 5.78
CA ASP A 40 -10.33 4.04 7.08
C ASP A 40 -9.01 4.06 7.86
N ALA A 41 -7.88 4.01 7.16
CA ALA A 41 -6.56 4.09 7.78
C ALA A 41 -5.53 4.64 6.79
N TRP A 42 -4.50 5.28 7.34
CA TRP A 42 -3.32 5.69 6.58
C TRP A 42 -2.10 5.11 7.29
N LEU A 43 -1.55 4.06 6.71
CA LEU A 43 -0.44 3.31 7.33
C LEU A 43 0.89 3.71 6.68
N LYS A 44 1.39 4.89 7.05
CA LYS A 44 2.62 5.45 6.49
C LYS A 44 3.83 4.53 6.65
N ASP A 45 3.88 3.80 7.76
CA ASP A 45 5.02 2.90 8.04
C ASP A 45 5.07 1.71 7.10
N LEU A 46 4.03 1.48 6.31
CA LEU A 46 4.05 0.43 5.30
C LEU A 46 4.58 0.92 3.95
N SER A 47 4.92 2.21 3.82
CA SER A 47 5.54 2.71 2.60
C SER A 47 7.02 2.36 2.60
N PRO A 48 7.65 2.21 1.41
CA PRO A 48 9.11 2.04 1.36
C PRO A 48 9.83 3.27 1.88
N SER A 49 11.07 3.10 2.31
CA SER A 49 11.88 4.23 2.77
C SER A 49 12.06 5.24 1.65
N THR A 50 12.36 6.49 2.03
CA THR A 50 12.62 7.55 1.05
C THR A 50 13.77 7.16 0.12
N GLU A 51 14.85 6.58 0.68
CA GLU A 51 16.01 6.15 -0.11
C GLU A 51 15.62 5.09 -1.14
N LEU A 52 14.83 4.09 -0.72
CA LEU A 52 14.41 3.02 -1.62
C LEU A 52 13.49 3.55 -2.70
N ARG A 53 12.56 4.43 -2.33
CA ARG A 53 11.63 5.04 -3.28
C ARG A 53 12.37 5.85 -4.35
N GLU A 54 13.35 6.65 -3.92
CA GLU A 54 14.15 7.46 -4.84
C GLU A 54 15.01 6.58 -5.76
N TRP A 55 15.61 5.53 -5.20
CA TRP A 55 16.40 4.59 -5.99
C TRP A 55 15.56 3.91 -7.06
N PHE A 56 14.34 3.48 -6.70
CA PHE A 56 13.44 2.82 -7.64
C PHE A 56 13.01 3.75 -8.78
N GLY A 57 12.63 4.99 -8.45
CA GLY A 57 12.28 6.03 -9.43
C GLY A 57 11.25 5.60 -10.47
N HIS A 58 10.31 4.73 -10.10
CA HIS A 58 9.28 4.21 -11.00
C HIS A 58 9.86 3.47 -12.22
N ASP A 59 11.05 2.90 -12.10
CA ASP A 59 11.71 2.18 -13.17
C ASP A 59 11.35 0.70 -13.10
N PRO A 60 10.52 0.17 -14.05
CA PRO A 60 10.12 -1.24 -14.01
C PRO A 60 11.28 -2.22 -14.10
N GLU A 61 12.41 -1.81 -14.67
CA GLU A 61 13.59 -2.69 -14.75
C GLU A 61 14.20 -2.96 -13.39
N LYS A 62 13.94 -2.07 -12.42
CA LYS A 62 14.41 -2.24 -11.04
C LYS A 62 13.42 -2.99 -10.16
N TRP A 63 12.31 -3.47 -10.71
CA TRP A 63 11.20 -4.03 -9.94
C TRP A 63 11.59 -5.20 -9.02
N THR A 64 12.31 -6.18 -9.57
CA THR A 64 12.70 -7.37 -8.79
C THR A 64 13.54 -7.00 -7.58
N GLU A 65 14.54 -6.13 -7.78
CA GLU A 65 15.41 -5.68 -6.70
C GLU A 65 14.66 -4.77 -5.74
N PHE A 66 13.77 -3.92 -6.25
CA PHE A 66 12.92 -3.08 -5.40
C PHE A 66 12.10 -3.94 -4.44
N ARG A 67 11.44 -4.97 -4.95
CA ARG A 67 10.63 -5.87 -4.12
C ARG A 67 11.49 -6.53 -3.04
N ARG A 68 12.66 -7.02 -3.41
CA ARG A 68 13.58 -7.66 -2.45
C ARG A 68 13.95 -6.70 -1.31
N ARG A 69 14.30 -5.47 -1.65
CA ARG A 69 14.69 -4.47 -0.65
C ARG A 69 13.51 -4.04 0.21
N TYR A 70 12.36 -3.85 -0.40
CA TYR A 70 11.15 -3.46 0.32
C TYR A 70 10.71 -4.56 1.28
N PHE A 71 10.76 -5.80 0.86
CA PHE A 71 10.42 -6.93 1.73
C PHE A 71 11.34 -6.96 2.96
N ALA A 72 12.61 -6.65 2.79
CA ALA A 72 13.54 -6.55 3.92
C ALA A 72 13.15 -5.42 4.87
N GLU A 73 12.74 -4.27 4.32
CA GLU A 73 12.27 -3.15 5.14
C GLU A 73 11.02 -3.50 5.94
N LEU A 74 10.14 -4.32 5.36
CA LEU A 74 8.90 -4.72 6.03
C LEU A 74 9.13 -5.63 7.25
N GLU A 75 10.34 -6.11 7.45
CA GLU A 75 10.72 -6.89 8.64
C GLU A 75 11.08 -6.00 9.83
N GLY A 76 11.09 -4.69 9.66
CA GLY A 76 11.41 -3.74 10.73
C GLY A 76 10.33 -3.70 11.82
N GLU A 77 10.66 -3.09 12.95
CA GLU A 77 9.78 -3.01 14.11
C GLU A 77 8.50 -2.21 13.84
N ALA A 78 8.65 -1.00 13.31
CA ALA A 78 7.50 -0.14 13.00
C ALA A 78 6.63 -0.77 11.92
N GLU A 79 7.26 -1.37 10.93
CA GLU A 79 6.56 -2.05 9.83
C GLU A 79 5.79 -3.26 10.34
N THR A 80 6.37 -4.02 11.26
CA THR A 80 5.70 -5.19 11.84
C THR A 80 4.42 -4.77 12.57
N ALA A 81 4.46 -3.67 13.33
CA ALA A 81 3.28 -3.15 14.01
C ALA A 81 2.21 -2.70 13.02
N ALA A 82 2.62 -2.00 11.96
CA ALA A 82 1.68 -1.53 10.93
C ALA A 82 1.09 -2.71 10.15
N LEU A 83 1.88 -3.76 9.88
CA LEU A 83 1.36 -4.97 9.24
C LEU A 83 0.31 -5.66 10.11
N ALA A 84 0.50 -5.67 11.42
CA ALA A 84 -0.48 -6.25 12.33
C ALA A 84 -1.80 -5.47 12.26
N GLU A 85 -1.73 -4.15 12.18
CA GLU A 85 -2.92 -3.32 12.03
C GLU A 85 -3.63 -3.62 10.70
N LEU A 86 -2.86 -3.70 9.60
CA LEU A 86 -3.43 -4.03 8.29
C LEU A 86 -4.12 -5.39 8.31
N ARG A 87 -3.47 -6.38 8.89
CA ARG A 87 -4.05 -7.73 8.99
C ARG A 87 -5.35 -7.72 9.79
N GLY A 88 -5.44 -6.84 10.78
CA GLY A 88 -6.68 -6.66 11.56
C GLY A 88 -7.83 -6.19 10.69
N TRP A 89 -7.57 -5.24 9.79
CA TRP A 89 -8.59 -4.75 8.87
C TRP A 89 -9.08 -5.85 7.93
N VAL A 90 -8.15 -6.61 7.31
CA VAL A 90 -8.53 -7.61 6.30
C VAL A 90 -9.11 -8.89 6.91
N ARG A 91 -9.00 -9.08 8.22
CA ARG A 91 -9.71 -10.16 8.89
C ARG A 91 -11.19 -9.86 9.06
N LYS A 92 -11.53 -8.58 9.20
CA LYS A 92 -12.91 -8.13 9.41
C LYS A 92 -13.71 -8.08 8.11
N GLY A 93 -13.05 -7.92 6.98
CA GLY A 93 -13.71 -7.79 5.70
C GLY A 93 -12.72 -7.48 4.60
N ARG A 94 -13.25 -7.22 3.41
CA ARG A 94 -12.42 -6.84 2.26
C ARG A 94 -11.63 -5.57 2.56
N GLY A 95 -10.40 -5.51 2.10
CA GLY A 95 -9.58 -4.31 2.18
C GLY A 95 -9.04 -3.92 0.83
N THR A 96 -8.90 -2.63 0.60
CA THR A 96 -8.31 -2.08 -0.62
C THR A 96 -7.12 -1.22 -0.25
N LEU A 97 -5.95 -1.57 -0.79
CA LEU A 97 -4.73 -0.78 -0.61
C LEU A 97 -4.73 0.32 -1.65
N LEU A 98 -4.63 1.56 -1.19
CA LEU A 98 -4.65 2.74 -2.05
C LEU A 98 -3.24 3.28 -2.24
N TYR A 99 -2.97 3.73 -3.47
CA TYR A 99 -1.66 4.27 -3.85
C TYR A 99 -1.86 5.36 -4.91
N ALA A 100 -0.84 6.21 -5.08
CA ALA A 100 -0.91 7.33 -6.02
C ALA A 100 -0.18 7.08 -7.34
N ALA A 101 0.74 6.12 -7.40
CA ALA A 101 1.56 5.86 -8.59
C ALA A 101 0.72 5.62 -9.83
N HIS A 102 1.22 6.05 -10.99
CA HIS A 102 0.55 5.83 -12.27
C HIS A 102 0.68 4.38 -12.74
N ASP A 103 1.82 3.75 -12.48
CA ASP A 103 2.07 2.36 -12.89
C ASP A 103 1.30 1.42 -11.97
N GLU A 104 0.27 0.77 -12.49
CA GLU A 104 -0.59 -0.10 -11.70
C GLU A 104 0.01 -1.49 -11.47
N ALA A 105 1.09 -1.83 -12.19
CA ALA A 105 1.74 -3.13 -12.06
C ALA A 105 2.99 -3.09 -11.18
N HIS A 106 3.67 -1.94 -11.10
CA HIS A 106 4.96 -1.80 -10.42
C HIS A 106 4.92 -0.66 -9.41
N ASN A 107 4.26 -0.90 -8.29
CA ASN A 107 4.16 0.10 -7.22
C ASN A 107 4.24 -0.58 -5.85
N ASN A 108 4.39 0.24 -4.81
CA ASN A 108 4.52 -0.26 -3.44
C ASN A 108 3.32 -1.09 -2.97
N ALA A 109 2.11 -0.74 -3.37
CA ALA A 109 0.92 -1.48 -2.96
C ALA A 109 0.90 -2.88 -3.56
N VAL A 110 1.32 -3.04 -4.82
CA VAL A 110 1.46 -4.36 -5.45
C VAL A 110 2.47 -5.20 -4.69
N ALA A 111 3.64 -4.63 -4.39
CA ALA A 111 4.69 -5.33 -3.65
C ALA A 111 4.21 -5.73 -2.25
N LEU A 112 3.49 -4.83 -1.57
CA LEU A 112 2.96 -5.11 -0.24
C LEU A 112 1.96 -6.26 -0.27
N ARG A 113 1.06 -6.27 -1.25
CA ARG A 113 0.11 -7.38 -1.41
C ARG A 113 0.86 -8.69 -1.66
N ASP A 114 1.88 -8.67 -2.51
CA ASP A 114 2.70 -9.86 -2.77
C ASP A 114 3.34 -10.36 -1.48
N TYR A 115 3.85 -9.45 -0.65
CA TYR A 115 4.45 -9.80 0.64
C TYR A 115 3.42 -10.49 1.56
N LEU A 116 2.21 -9.96 1.62
CA LEU A 116 1.17 -10.52 2.48
C LEU A 116 0.67 -11.88 2.01
N GLN A 117 0.75 -12.16 0.73
CA GLN A 117 0.23 -13.37 0.11
C GLN A 117 1.30 -14.43 -0.18
N ARG A 118 2.56 -14.15 0.16
CA ARG A 118 3.65 -15.10 -0.11
C ARG A 118 3.55 -16.36 0.76
#